data_df9a592858c6955cd106a75e0565880f
#
_entry.id   df9a592858c6955cd106a75e0565880f
#
_cell.length_a   1.000
_cell.length_b   1.000
_cell.length_c   1.000
_cell.angle_alpha   90.00
_cell.angle_beta   90.00
_cell.angle_gamma   90.00
#
_symmetry.space_group_name_H-M   'P 1'
#
loop_
_entity.id
_entity.type
_entity.pdbx_description
1 polymer ?
#
loop_
_entity_poly.entity_id
_entity_poly.type
_entity_poly.pdbx_seq_one_letter_code
_entity_poly.pdbx_strand_id
1 'polypeptide(L)'
;MNKTKKGLSTKLNNSKNLNLIINSDNYKLAYEDINLLSRNEMRGVRMLLEITKPDLILEENKILSTIIIFGGASITEESKTKEKIDDLKKLIKKNPSSILLKRNLNRLENLLSMRHYYQSAREFSKLASIDNQSKACNSHVIVTGGGPGIMEAANRGAFEANCKSIGLNISLPNEQIPNAFITPGLCFKFNY
;
A
#
# COMPACT_ATOMS: atom_id res chain seq x y z
N MET A 1 34.67 -62.10 5.60
CA MET A 1 34.92 -60.71 5.19
C MET A 1 33.72 -59.99 4.46
N ASN A 2 32.46 -60.43 4.63
CA ASN A 2 31.32 -59.83 3.86
C ASN A 2 30.26 -59.10 4.69
N LYS A 3 30.36 -59.03 6.01
CA LYS A 3 29.37 -58.34 6.86
C LYS A 3 29.64 -56.82 7.00
N THR A 4 30.87 -56.36 6.89
CA THR A 4 31.26 -54.95 7.06
C THR A 4 30.91 -54.08 5.87
N LYS A 5 30.96 -54.61 4.64
CA LYS A 5 30.60 -53.85 3.43
C LYS A 5 29.08 -53.56 3.28
N LYS A 6 28.23 -54.51 3.76
CA LYS A 6 26.77 -54.31 3.70
C LYS A 6 26.30 -53.25 4.72
N GLY A 7 26.92 -53.16 5.89
CA GLY A 7 26.58 -52.15 6.90
C GLY A 7 27.00 -50.73 6.54
N LEU A 8 28.13 -50.56 5.85
CA LEU A 8 28.57 -49.24 5.35
C LEU A 8 27.68 -48.71 4.20
N SER A 9 27.31 -49.60 3.27
CA SER A 9 26.43 -49.27 2.16
C SER A 9 25.04 -48.84 2.64
N THR A 10 24.48 -49.52 3.64
CA THR A 10 23.17 -49.16 4.22
C THR A 10 23.23 -47.85 4.98
N LYS A 11 24.30 -47.57 5.75
CA LYS A 11 24.50 -46.30 6.45
C LYS A 11 24.68 -45.13 5.49
N LEU A 12 25.44 -45.29 4.37
CA LEU A 12 25.58 -44.28 3.34
C LEU A 12 24.26 -43.97 2.60
N ASN A 13 23.44 -45.01 2.34
CA ASN A 13 22.11 -44.81 1.72
C ASN A 13 21.16 -44.09 2.67
N ASN A 14 21.18 -44.40 3.95
CA ASN A 14 20.35 -43.73 4.96
C ASN A 14 20.75 -42.25 5.12
N SER A 15 22.05 -41.94 5.10
CA SER A 15 22.54 -40.55 5.14
C SER A 15 22.13 -39.75 3.90
N LYS A 16 22.22 -40.33 2.68
CA LYS A 16 21.75 -39.72 1.46
C LYS A 16 20.24 -39.50 1.48
N ASN A 17 19.47 -40.47 1.92
CA ASN A 17 18.01 -40.35 2.03
C ASN A 17 17.60 -39.28 3.05
N LEU A 18 18.28 -39.21 4.18
CA LEU A 18 18.04 -38.17 5.19
C LEU A 18 18.26 -36.77 4.61
N ASN A 19 19.34 -36.58 3.85
CA ASN A 19 19.59 -35.30 3.16
C ASN A 19 18.50 -34.96 2.15
N LEU A 20 17.97 -35.95 1.43
CA LEU A 20 16.83 -35.71 0.50
C LEU A 20 15.56 -35.33 1.24
N ILE A 21 15.28 -35.93 2.39
CA ILE A 21 14.13 -35.60 3.23
C ILE A 21 14.23 -34.17 3.75
N ILE A 22 15.37 -33.84 4.39
CA ILE A 22 15.57 -32.50 5.01
C ILE A 22 15.53 -31.37 3.96
N ASN A 23 16.02 -31.65 2.74
CA ASN A 23 16.02 -30.65 1.66
C ASN A 23 14.77 -30.74 0.76
N SER A 24 13.78 -31.55 1.09
CA SER A 24 12.55 -31.63 0.34
C SER A 24 11.68 -30.38 0.55
N ASP A 25 10.95 -29.96 -0.47
CA ASP A 25 10.05 -28.80 -0.39
C ASP A 25 8.93 -29.00 0.65
N ASN A 26 8.57 -30.23 0.95
CA ASN A 26 7.55 -30.56 1.94
C ASN A 26 8.08 -30.54 3.39
N TYR A 27 9.40 -30.48 3.61
CA TYR A 27 10.01 -30.42 4.93
C TYR A 27 10.25 -28.95 5.34
N LYS A 28 9.15 -28.19 5.29
CA LYS A 28 9.10 -26.77 5.71
C LYS A 28 7.90 -26.58 6.64
N LEU A 29 8.01 -25.60 7.52
CA LEU A 29 6.85 -25.17 8.31
C LEU A 29 5.82 -24.52 7.38
N ALA A 30 4.55 -24.86 7.55
CA ALA A 30 3.50 -24.44 6.62
C ALA A 30 3.40 -22.91 6.47
N TYR A 31 3.66 -22.15 7.53
CA TYR A 31 3.64 -20.68 7.49
C TYR A 31 4.86 -20.07 6.76
N GLU A 32 5.93 -20.83 6.55
CA GLU A 32 7.13 -20.43 5.79
C GLU A 32 7.06 -20.87 4.32
N ASP A 33 6.09 -21.72 3.99
CA ASP A 33 5.91 -22.21 2.62
C ASP A 33 5.05 -21.23 1.81
N ILE A 34 5.73 -20.28 1.16
CA ILE A 34 5.09 -19.28 0.27
C ILE A 34 4.38 -19.96 -0.91
N ASN A 35 4.91 -21.08 -1.42
CA ASN A 35 4.28 -21.81 -2.53
C ASN A 35 2.94 -22.40 -2.08
N LEU A 36 2.88 -22.98 -0.88
CA LEU A 36 1.63 -23.44 -0.28
C LEU A 36 0.66 -22.26 -0.09
N LEU A 37 1.11 -21.19 0.56
CA LEU A 37 0.28 -20.00 0.83
C LEU A 37 -0.26 -19.33 -0.44
N SER A 38 0.43 -19.48 -1.57
CA SER A 38 0.01 -18.90 -2.86
C SER A 38 -1.06 -19.70 -3.59
N ARG A 39 -1.39 -20.93 -3.16
CA ARG A 39 -2.43 -21.76 -3.78
C ARG A 39 -3.82 -21.16 -3.62
N ASN A 40 -4.72 -21.49 -4.56
CA ASN A 40 -6.11 -21.01 -4.51
C ASN A 40 -6.85 -21.48 -3.26
N GLU A 41 -6.59 -22.71 -2.81
CA GLU A 41 -7.19 -23.32 -1.63
C GLU A 41 -6.84 -22.55 -0.34
N MET A 42 -5.69 -21.86 -0.33
CA MET A 42 -5.21 -21.08 0.80
C MET A 42 -5.71 -19.62 0.79
N ARG A 43 -6.65 -19.27 -0.11
CA ARG A 43 -7.22 -17.93 -0.19
C ARG A 43 -7.80 -17.45 1.14
N GLY A 44 -8.56 -18.29 1.83
CA GLY A 44 -9.15 -17.93 3.13
C GLY A 44 -8.09 -17.60 4.20
N VAL A 45 -6.99 -18.35 4.21
CA VAL A 45 -5.86 -18.10 5.12
C VAL A 45 -5.20 -16.76 4.80
N ARG A 46 -4.95 -16.45 3.52
CA ARG A 46 -4.40 -15.14 3.12
C ARG A 46 -5.31 -13.99 3.51
N MET A 47 -6.63 -14.11 3.29
CA MET A 47 -7.59 -13.09 3.72
C MET A 47 -7.56 -12.87 5.24
N LEU A 48 -7.45 -13.94 6.02
CA LEU A 48 -7.32 -13.83 7.47
C LEU A 48 -6.04 -13.09 7.86
N LEU A 49 -4.92 -13.40 7.23
CA LEU A 49 -3.65 -12.69 7.46
C LEU A 49 -3.74 -11.20 7.10
N GLU A 50 -4.42 -10.86 5.98
CA GLU A 50 -4.60 -9.47 5.54
C GLU A 50 -5.46 -8.64 6.50
N ILE A 51 -6.42 -9.25 7.18
CA ILE A 51 -7.25 -8.58 8.19
C ILE A 51 -6.50 -8.50 9.53
N THR A 52 -5.91 -9.61 9.97
CA THR A 52 -5.26 -9.71 11.29
C THR A 52 -4.01 -8.83 11.39
N LYS A 53 -3.23 -8.74 10.32
CA LYS A 53 -1.98 -7.95 10.34
C LYS A 53 -2.20 -6.46 10.66
N PRO A 54 -3.12 -5.74 9.99
CA PRO A 54 -3.42 -4.35 10.37
C PRO A 54 -3.95 -4.23 11.80
N ASP A 55 -4.87 -5.11 12.22
CA ASP A 55 -5.46 -5.06 13.55
C ASP A 55 -4.39 -5.12 14.65
N LEU A 56 -3.47 -6.07 14.56
CA LEU A 56 -2.37 -6.21 15.52
C LEU A 56 -1.46 -4.97 15.52
N ILE A 57 -1.10 -4.46 14.33
CA ILE A 57 -0.21 -3.29 14.22
C ILE A 57 -0.90 -2.02 14.74
N LEU A 58 -2.21 -1.86 14.51
CA LEU A 58 -2.98 -0.73 15.04
C LEU A 58 -3.07 -0.80 16.56
N GLU A 59 -3.27 -1.98 17.13
CA GLU A 59 -3.26 -2.21 18.57
C GLU A 59 -1.90 -1.88 19.20
N GLU A 60 -0.80 -2.40 18.63
CA GLU A 60 0.57 -2.09 19.04
C GLU A 60 0.87 -0.58 19.00
N ASN A 61 0.34 0.12 18.02
CA ASN A 61 0.44 1.58 17.89
C ASN A 61 -0.54 2.35 18.77
N LYS A 62 -1.37 1.64 19.55
CA LYS A 62 -2.39 2.20 20.46
C LYS A 62 -3.37 3.12 19.73
N ILE A 63 -3.75 2.79 18.49
CA ILE A 63 -4.74 3.54 17.73
C ILE A 63 -6.13 3.30 18.35
N LEU A 64 -6.76 4.35 18.84
CA LEU A 64 -8.03 4.29 19.57
C LEU A 64 -9.22 4.45 18.64
N SER A 65 -9.11 5.33 17.65
CA SER A 65 -10.16 5.60 16.68
C SER A 65 -9.58 6.16 15.39
N THR A 66 -10.33 6.02 14.30
CA THR A 66 -9.91 6.44 12.97
C THR A 66 -10.99 7.25 12.27
N ILE A 67 -10.57 8.15 11.37
CA ILE A 67 -11.42 8.83 10.40
C ILE A 67 -11.01 8.39 9.01
N ILE A 68 -11.92 7.75 8.29
CA ILE A 68 -11.67 7.27 6.92
C ILE A 68 -12.04 8.37 5.94
N ILE A 69 -11.09 8.72 5.04
CA ILE A 69 -11.30 9.68 3.98
C ILE A 69 -11.21 8.99 2.64
N PHE A 70 -12.35 9.01 1.93
CA PHE A 70 -12.45 8.54 0.56
C PHE A 70 -12.33 9.70 -0.42
N GLY A 71 -11.62 9.48 -1.52
CA GLY A 71 -11.51 10.49 -2.56
C GLY A 71 -10.74 10.03 -3.78
N GLY A 72 -10.95 10.75 -4.89
CA GLY A 72 -10.36 10.41 -6.18
C GLY A 72 -8.86 10.68 -6.26
N ALA A 73 -8.13 9.83 -6.97
CA ALA A 73 -6.70 9.96 -7.21
C ALA A 73 -6.32 11.08 -8.19
N SER A 74 -7.29 11.60 -8.95
CA SER A 74 -7.05 12.53 -10.05
C SER A 74 -6.98 14.01 -9.62
N ILE A 75 -7.59 14.38 -8.49
CA ILE A 75 -7.58 15.76 -7.97
C ILE A 75 -6.30 15.93 -7.16
N THR A 76 -5.28 16.52 -7.80
CA THR A 76 -3.96 16.71 -7.19
C THR A 76 -3.73 18.14 -6.77
N GLU A 77 -2.61 18.41 -6.12
CA GLU A 77 -2.19 19.77 -5.73
C GLU A 77 -2.19 20.72 -6.96
N GLU A 78 -2.60 21.96 -6.73
CA GLU A 78 -2.76 22.96 -7.80
C GLU A 78 -1.49 23.16 -8.63
N SER A 79 -0.33 23.24 -7.99
CA SER A 79 0.98 23.36 -8.62
C SER A 79 1.27 22.23 -9.62
N LYS A 80 1.07 21.00 -9.19
CA LYS A 80 1.26 19.79 -10.02
C LYS A 80 0.31 19.74 -11.21
N THR A 81 -0.93 20.20 -11.03
CA THR A 81 -1.92 20.23 -12.11
C THR A 81 -1.61 21.33 -13.12
N LYS A 82 -1.20 22.52 -12.66
CA LYS A 82 -0.77 23.64 -13.53
C LYS A 82 0.44 23.25 -14.38
N GLU A 83 1.46 22.63 -13.80
CA GLU A 83 2.64 22.15 -14.52
C GLU A 83 2.26 21.20 -15.67
N LYS A 84 1.38 20.23 -15.40
CA LYS A 84 0.87 19.31 -16.44
C LYS A 84 0.09 20.04 -17.54
N ILE A 85 -0.69 21.05 -17.20
CA ILE A 85 -1.41 21.90 -18.17
C ILE A 85 -0.43 22.65 -19.06
N ASP A 86 0.60 23.25 -18.49
CA ASP A 86 1.59 24.02 -19.24
C ASP A 86 2.38 23.12 -20.21
N ASP A 87 2.78 21.93 -19.77
CA ASP A 87 3.44 20.96 -20.66
C ASP A 87 2.51 20.48 -21.77
N LEU A 88 1.24 20.25 -21.47
CA LEU A 88 0.27 19.87 -22.48
C LEU A 88 0.02 20.98 -23.50
N LYS A 89 -0.02 22.25 -23.07
CA LYS A 89 -0.11 23.42 -23.95
C LYS A 89 1.10 23.54 -24.89
N LYS A 90 2.32 23.21 -24.39
CA LYS A 90 3.53 23.15 -25.25
C LYS A 90 3.40 22.06 -26.32
N LEU A 91 2.86 20.88 -25.97
CA LEU A 91 2.63 19.78 -26.92
C LEU A 91 1.55 20.12 -27.95
N ILE A 92 0.48 20.81 -27.57
CA ILE A 92 -0.58 21.26 -28.48
C ILE A 92 -0.03 22.29 -29.49
N LYS A 93 0.88 23.18 -29.09
CA LYS A 93 1.54 24.10 -30.02
C LYS A 93 2.33 23.35 -31.12
N LYS A 94 2.90 22.21 -30.80
CA LYS A 94 3.62 21.36 -31.79
C LYS A 94 2.66 20.53 -32.65
N ASN A 95 1.50 20.17 -32.14
CA ASN A 95 0.51 19.33 -32.82
C ASN A 95 -0.91 19.91 -32.68
N PRO A 96 -1.23 21.03 -33.37
CA PRO A 96 -2.49 21.77 -33.16
C PRO A 96 -3.76 21.02 -33.57
N SER A 97 -3.64 20.03 -34.47
CA SER A 97 -4.74 19.17 -34.94
C SER A 97 -5.09 18.01 -34.05
N SER A 98 -4.30 17.72 -33.01
CA SER A 98 -4.54 16.58 -32.13
C SER A 98 -5.75 16.80 -31.22
N ILE A 99 -6.84 16.09 -31.53
CA ILE A 99 -8.08 16.06 -30.74
C ILE A 99 -7.80 15.49 -29.33
N LEU A 100 -6.95 14.47 -29.25
CA LEU A 100 -6.60 13.82 -27.99
C LEU A 100 -5.94 14.78 -27.01
N LEU A 101 -4.98 15.59 -27.47
CA LEU A 101 -4.30 16.58 -26.62
C LEU A 101 -5.26 17.65 -26.11
N LYS A 102 -6.15 18.16 -26.98
CA LYS A 102 -7.19 19.12 -26.59
C LYS A 102 -8.15 18.54 -25.55
N ARG A 103 -8.56 17.29 -25.73
CA ARG A 103 -9.44 16.58 -24.79
C ARG A 103 -8.77 16.39 -23.42
N ASN A 104 -7.48 16.04 -23.40
CA ASN A 104 -6.71 15.92 -22.18
C ASN A 104 -6.53 17.27 -21.47
N LEU A 105 -6.34 18.37 -22.23
CA LEU A 105 -6.27 19.71 -21.67
C LEU A 105 -7.58 20.09 -20.95
N ASN A 106 -8.72 19.95 -21.62
CA ASN A 106 -10.03 20.23 -21.01
C ASN A 106 -10.25 19.39 -19.74
N ARG A 107 -9.81 18.12 -19.74
CA ARG A 107 -9.89 17.28 -18.55
C ARG A 107 -9.04 17.85 -17.40
N LEU A 108 -7.81 18.28 -17.66
CA LEU A 108 -6.94 18.86 -16.64
C LEU A 108 -7.45 20.19 -16.12
N GLU A 109 -8.01 21.04 -16.98
CA GLU A 109 -8.63 22.31 -16.59
C GLU A 109 -9.87 22.08 -15.69
N ASN A 110 -10.69 21.08 -16.00
CA ASN A 110 -11.79 20.65 -15.12
C ASN A 110 -11.28 20.15 -13.77
N LEU A 111 -10.21 19.36 -13.74
CA LEU A 111 -9.60 18.90 -12.49
C LEU A 111 -9.01 20.07 -11.69
N LEU A 112 -8.44 21.07 -12.37
CA LEU A 112 -7.94 22.28 -11.72
C LEU A 112 -9.07 23.09 -11.06
N SER A 113 -10.26 23.14 -11.66
CA SER A 113 -11.42 23.80 -11.05
C SER A 113 -11.86 23.11 -9.73
N MET A 114 -11.56 21.82 -9.58
CA MET A 114 -11.86 21.04 -8.38
C MET A 114 -10.76 21.07 -7.31
N ARG A 115 -9.70 21.89 -7.48
CA ARG A 115 -8.55 21.96 -6.57
C ARG A 115 -8.93 22.25 -5.11
N HIS A 116 -10.04 22.94 -4.90
CA HIS A 116 -10.53 23.28 -3.56
C HIS A 116 -10.83 22.02 -2.75
N TYR A 117 -11.24 20.90 -3.34
CA TYR A 117 -11.45 19.63 -2.63
C TYR A 117 -10.15 19.06 -2.08
N TYR A 118 -9.04 19.20 -2.84
CA TYR A 118 -7.72 18.79 -2.32
C TYR A 118 -7.36 19.61 -1.07
N GLN A 119 -7.54 20.93 -1.15
CA GLN A 119 -7.23 21.82 -0.04
C GLN A 119 -8.14 21.56 1.17
N SER A 120 -9.45 21.38 0.93
CA SER A 120 -10.40 21.06 2.01
C SER A 120 -10.09 19.73 2.70
N ALA A 121 -9.72 18.69 1.96
CA ALA A 121 -9.34 17.40 2.54
C ALA A 121 -8.06 17.52 3.39
N ARG A 122 -7.07 18.27 2.93
CA ARG A 122 -5.82 18.53 3.65
C ARG A 122 -6.07 19.31 4.95
N GLU A 123 -6.86 20.37 4.87
CA GLU A 123 -7.17 21.22 6.01
C GLU A 123 -8.05 20.49 7.04
N PHE A 124 -9.08 19.79 6.59
CA PHE A 124 -9.91 18.94 7.47
C PHE A 124 -9.06 17.93 8.22
N SER A 125 -8.19 17.20 7.52
CA SER A 125 -7.34 16.18 8.13
C SER A 125 -6.35 16.78 9.12
N LYS A 126 -5.82 17.96 8.84
CA LYS A 126 -4.95 18.71 9.74
C LYS A 126 -5.70 19.12 11.02
N LEU A 127 -6.89 19.70 10.89
CA LEU A 127 -7.72 20.13 12.02
C LEU A 127 -8.16 18.93 12.86
N ALA A 128 -8.65 17.87 12.26
CA ALA A 128 -9.06 16.64 12.94
C ALA A 128 -7.91 15.98 13.70
N SER A 129 -6.68 16.07 13.18
CA SER A 129 -5.48 15.57 13.84
C SER A 129 -5.03 16.44 15.02
N ILE A 130 -5.18 17.77 14.91
CA ILE A 130 -4.83 18.72 16.00
C ILE A 130 -5.84 18.66 17.15
N ASP A 131 -7.12 18.52 16.86
CA ASP A 131 -8.21 18.42 17.84
C ASP A 131 -8.11 17.14 18.70
N ASN A 132 -7.22 16.25 18.31
CA ASN A 132 -6.86 15.07 19.06
C ASN A 132 -6.14 15.47 20.36
N GLN A 133 -6.90 15.61 21.46
CA GLN A 133 -6.40 16.06 22.77
C GLN A 133 -5.31 15.15 23.38
N SER A 134 -5.05 13.98 22.82
CA SER A 134 -3.98 13.12 23.26
C SER A 134 -2.66 13.53 22.59
N LYS A 135 -1.64 13.81 23.39
CA LYS A 135 -0.26 14.09 22.90
C LYS A 135 0.30 12.97 22.00
N ALA A 136 -0.30 11.80 22.00
CA ALA A 136 0.15 10.65 21.24
C ALA A 136 -0.43 10.58 19.81
N CYS A 137 -1.36 11.47 19.42
CA CYS A 137 -2.03 11.48 18.11
C CYS A 137 -2.58 10.10 17.70
N ASN A 138 -3.22 9.40 18.61
CA ASN A 138 -3.73 8.03 18.39
C ASN A 138 -5.27 7.92 18.41
N SER A 139 -5.98 9.04 18.57
CA SER A 139 -7.43 9.14 18.33
C SER A 139 -7.69 9.90 17.03
N HIS A 140 -8.80 9.58 16.35
CA HIS A 140 -9.18 10.20 15.07
C HIS A 140 -8.07 10.13 13.99
N VAL A 141 -7.28 9.05 14.01
CA VAL A 141 -6.17 8.88 13.08
C VAL A 141 -6.71 8.78 11.65
N ILE A 142 -6.17 9.59 10.76
CA ILE A 142 -6.61 9.64 9.36
C ILE A 142 -6.25 8.36 8.63
N VAL A 143 -7.24 7.74 7.99
CA VAL A 143 -7.09 6.55 7.15
C VAL A 143 -7.51 6.87 5.73
N THR A 144 -6.70 6.47 4.77
CA THR A 144 -7.01 6.60 3.34
C THR A 144 -6.64 5.31 2.59
N GLY A 145 -6.98 5.23 1.30
CA GLY A 145 -6.44 4.19 0.41
C GLY A 145 -4.96 4.36 0.06
N GLY A 146 -4.27 5.34 0.63
CA GLY A 146 -2.82 5.53 0.50
C GLY A 146 -2.35 6.04 -0.88
N GLY A 147 -3.22 6.24 -1.85
CA GLY A 147 -2.89 6.71 -3.19
C GLY A 147 -2.71 8.24 -3.30
N PRO A 148 -2.58 8.75 -4.53
CA PRO A 148 -2.47 10.19 -4.80
C PRO A 148 -3.81 10.92 -4.67
N GLY A 149 -3.81 12.22 -4.92
CA GLY A 149 -5.00 13.07 -4.97
C GLY A 149 -5.57 13.37 -3.60
N ILE A 150 -6.88 13.19 -3.42
CA ILE A 150 -7.56 13.48 -2.15
C ILE A 150 -7.00 12.63 -1.00
N MET A 151 -6.61 11.39 -1.27
CA MET A 151 -5.97 10.52 -0.29
C MET A 151 -4.62 11.09 0.17
N GLU A 152 -3.79 11.54 -0.78
CA GLU A 152 -2.54 12.25 -0.49
C GLU A 152 -2.78 13.52 0.32
N ALA A 153 -3.79 14.32 -0.05
CA ALA A 153 -4.15 15.54 0.67
C ALA A 153 -4.48 15.27 2.13
N ALA A 154 -5.27 14.24 2.38
CA ALA A 154 -5.67 13.85 3.73
C ALA A 154 -4.48 13.35 4.58
N ASN A 155 -3.66 12.45 4.04
CA ASN A 155 -2.45 12.01 4.75
C ASN A 155 -1.48 13.18 5.01
N ARG A 156 -1.35 14.09 4.03
CA ARG A 156 -0.52 15.29 4.18
C ARG A 156 -1.01 16.22 5.29
N GLY A 157 -2.32 16.40 5.43
CA GLY A 157 -2.89 17.18 6.52
C GLY A 157 -2.49 16.65 7.90
N ALA A 158 -2.60 15.35 8.11
CA ALA A 158 -2.15 14.69 9.34
C ALA A 158 -0.62 14.80 9.55
N PHE A 159 0.16 14.62 8.49
CA PHE A 159 1.61 14.76 8.51
C PHE A 159 2.03 16.17 8.93
N GLU A 160 1.39 17.22 8.41
CA GLU A 160 1.64 18.62 8.76
C GLU A 160 1.22 18.98 10.19
N ALA A 161 0.32 18.19 10.77
CA ALA A 161 -0.03 18.26 12.19
C ALA A 161 0.94 17.47 13.09
N ASN A 162 1.99 16.86 12.53
CA ASN A 162 2.88 15.91 13.20
C ASN A 162 2.15 14.74 13.84
N CYS A 163 1.04 14.31 13.24
CA CYS A 163 0.22 13.20 13.70
C CYS A 163 0.30 12.00 12.75
N LYS A 164 -0.09 10.83 13.28
CA LYS A 164 -0.12 9.58 12.52
C LYS A 164 -1.18 9.62 11.43
N SER A 165 -0.90 8.93 10.32
CA SER A 165 -1.89 8.59 9.29
C SER A 165 -1.64 7.20 8.73
N ILE A 166 -2.69 6.56 8.23
CA ILE A 166 -2.71 5.18 7.76
C ILE A 166 -3.02 5.14 6.28
N GLY A 167 -2.37 4.25 5.55
CA GLY A 167 -2.65 3.95 4.15
C GLY A 167 -3.06 2.50 3.96
N LEU A 168 -4.23 2.26 3.37
CA LEU A 168 -4.74 0.93 3.03
C LEU A 168 -4.69 0.76 1.50
N ASN A 169 -3.51 0.42 0.98
CA ASN A 169 -3.30 0.24 -0.46
C ASN A 169 -3.80 -1.12 -0.92
N ILE A 170 -4.34 -1.16 -2.13
CA ILE A 170 -4.71 -2.42 -2.81
C ILE A 170 -3.76 -2.69 -3.98
N SER A 171 -3.58 -3.96 -4.31
CA SER A 171 -2.86 -4.36 -5.52
C SER A 171 -3.69 -4.03 -6.75
N LEU A 172 -3.19 -3.18 -7.62
CA LEU A 172 -3.83 -2.78 -8.87
C LEU A 172 -2.97 -3.24 -10.05
N PRO A 173 -3.57 -3.48 -11.25
CA PRO A 173 -2.82 -3.83 -12.46
C PRO A 173 -1.77 -2.78 -12.84
N ASN A 174 -2.07 -1.51 -12.62
CA ASN A 174 -1.11 -0.41 -12.69
C ASN A 174 -0.74 -0.03 -11.26
N GLU A 175 0.39 -0.51 -10.80
CA GLU A 175 0.83 -0.37 -9.41
C GLU A 175 0.96 1.12 -9.04
N GLN A 176 0.16 1.55 -8.06
CA GLN A 176 0.28 2.87 -7.48
C GLN A 176 1.25 2.82 -6.30
N ILE A 177 2.27 3.66 -6.34
CA ILE A 177 3.16 3.87 -5.20
C ILE A 177 2.37 4.61 -4.12
N PRO A 178 2.47 4.20 -2.84
CA PRO A 178 1.89 4.93 -1.73
C PRO A 178 2.35 6.40 -1.70
N ASN A 179 1.48 7.31 -1.26
CA ASN A 179 1.88 8.69 -1.07
C ASN A 179 2.88 8.83 0.09
N ALA A 180 3.74 9.84 0.02
CA ALA A 180 4.87 10.02 0.93
C ALA A 180 4.49 10.55 2.33
N PHE A 181 3.21 10.81 2.60
CA PHE A 181 2.74 11.43 3.86
C PHE A 181 2.15 10.42 4.85
N ILE A 182 2.11 9.14 4.49
CA ILE A 182 1.67 8.07 5.38
C ILE A 182 2.76 7.81 6.43
N THR A 183 2.35 7.54 7.66
CA THR A 183 3.30 7.21 8.73
C THR A 183 4.04 5.90 8.40
N PRO A 184 5.38 5.87 8.45
CA PRO A 184 6.13 4.63 8.29
C PRO A 184 5.64 3.53 9.24
N GLY A 185 5.43 2.33 8.73
CA GLY A 185 4.87 1.20 9.47
C GLY A 185 3.33 1.15 9.52
N LEU A 186 2.63 2.20 9.08
CA LEU A 186 1.16 2.24 9.01
C LEU A 186 0.63 2.25 7.57
N CYS A 187 1.42 1.77 6.62
CA CYS A 187 0.97 1.53 5.24
C CYS A 187 0.84 0.04 4.99
N PHE A 188 -0.36 -0.40 4.66
CA PHE A 188 -0.67 -1.80 4.42
C PHE A 188 -1.00 -2.02 2.95
N LYS A 189 -0.63 -3.20 2.41
CA LYS A 189 -0.95 -3.59 1.04
C LYS A 189 -1.83 -4.83 1.06
N PHE A 190 -2.99 -4.73 0.45
CA PHE A 190 -4.00 -5.78 0.35
C PHE A 190 -4.07 -6.34 -1.06
N ASN A 191 -4.39 -7.61 -1.17
CA ASN A 191 -4.61 -8.28 -2.46
C ASN A 191 -6.11 -8.49 -2.76
N TYR A 192 -6.98 -8.37 -1.76
CA TYR A 192 -8.42 -8.62 -1.85
C TYR A 192 -9.22 -7.40 -1.48
#